data_2a4a261ce8cb85d20062177b95929669
#
_entry.id   2a4a261ce8cb85d20062177b95929669
#
_cell.length_a   1.000
_cell.length_b   1.000
_cell.length_c   1.000
_cell.angle_alpha   90.00
_cell.angle_beta   90.00
_cell.angle_gamma   90.00
#
_symmetry.space_group_name_H-M   'P 1'
#
loop_
_entity.id
_entity.type
_entity.pdbx_description
1 polymer ?
#
loop_
_entity_poly.entity_id
_entity_poly.type
_entity_poly.pdbx_seq_one_letter_code
_entity_poly.pdbx_strand_id
1 'polypeptide(L)'
;YISKSEKDELVSHIAELRFLPGGRYLYYAGRDKKFFNNCYLLNCEEDTREDWANLSWKAESCLMTGGGIGADYSVYRAEGKTLGGTGGISSGPLPKMQMINEIGRRVMQGGSRRSAIYASLNWKHEDVYKFLSAKNWKDMPVGTTGQSLFDIKQDDFNFPAPLDMTNISVNYDTEWLLNYWNTGE
;
A
#
# COMPACT_ATOMS: atom_id res chain seq x y z
N TYR A 1 16.25 25.21 14.28
CA TYR A 1 15.61 25.93 15.40
C TYR A 1 14.89 27.14 14.84
N ILE A 2 13.62 27.36 15.21
CA ILE A 2 12.84 28.56 14.86
C ILE A 2 12.95 29.60 15.99
N SER A 3 12.97 30.87 15.64
CA SER A 3 13.01 32.00 16.59
C SER A 3 11.71 32.09 17.41
N LYS A 4 11.71 32.88 18.48
CA LYS A 4 10.53 33.14 19.27
C LYS A 4 9.44 33.83 18.42
N SER A 5 9.83 34.78 17.57
CA SER A 5 8.90 35.51 16.69
C SER A 5 8.20 34.56 15.72
N GLU A 6 8.92 33.65 15.07
CA GLU A 6 8.33 32.64 14.14
C GLU A 6 7.39 31.69 14.88
N LYS A 7 7.68 31.34 16.13
CA LYS A 7 6.76 30.55 16.96
C LYS A 7 5.45 31.29 17.24
N ASP A 8 5.55 32.55 17.64
CA ASP A 8 4.41 33.38 17.97
C ASP A 8 3.54 33.61 16.74
N GLU A 9 4.14 33.83 15.58
CA GLU A 9 3.45 33.93 14.29
C GLU A 9 2.74 32.62 13.92
N LEU A 10 3.41 31.48 14.05
CA LEU A 10 2.82 30.16 13.78
C LEU A 10 1.62 29.88 14.70
N VAL A 11 1.74 30.21 15.98
CA VAL A 11 0.64 30.06 16.95
C VAL A 11 -0.54 30.95 16.57
N SER A 12 -0.30 32.19 16.14
CA SER A 12 -1.36 33.09 15.64
C SER A 12 -2.04 32.50 14.42
N HIS A 13 -1.29 31.99 13.44
CA HIS A 13 -1.87 31.36 12.25
C HIS A 13 -2.74 30.14 12.59
N ILE A 14 -2.34 29.32 13.55
CA ILE A 14 -3.13 28.17 14.00
C ILE A 14 -4.38 28.64 14.74
N ALA A 15 -4.27 29.60 15.64
CA ALA A 15 -5.39 30.12 16.42
C ALA A 15 -6.46 30.77 15.55
N GLU A 16 -6.04 31.46 14.48
CA GLU A 16 -6.94 32.11 13.52
C GLU A 16 -7.39 31.18 12.37
N LEU A 17 -7.06 29.87 12.43
CA LEU A 17 -7.37 28.86 11.41
C LEU A 17 -6.81 29.18 10.02
N ARG A 18 -5.77 30.01 9.93
CA ARG A 18 -5.04 30.29 8.69
C ARG A 18 -4.09 29.17 8.29
N PHE A 19 -3.68 28.34 9.28
CA PHE A 19 -2.87 27.15 9.10
C PHE A 19 -3.38 26.03 10.02
N LEU A 20 -3.68 24.86 9.45
CA LEU A 20 -4.05 23.68 10.22
C LEU A 20 -2.99 22.60 10.03
N PRO A 21 -2.24 22.24 11.10
CA PRO A 21 -1.32 21.11 11.04
C PRO A 21 -2.04 19.81 10.72
N GLY A 22 -1.34 18.89 10.03
CA GLY A 22 -1.87 17.57 9.76
C GLY A 22 -2.23 16.82 11.06
N GLY A 23 -3.21 15.90 10.96
CA GLY A 23 -3.78 15.22 12.12
C GLY A 23 -2.75 14.55 13.04
N ARG A 24 -1.62 14.06 12.50
CA ARG A 24 -0.56 13.47 13.31
C ARG A 24 0.19 14.48 14.17
N TYR A 25 0.44 15.67 13.66
CA TYR A 25 1.03 16.75 14.46
C TYR A 25 0.11 17.12 15.60
N LEU A 26 -1.19 17.25 15.36
CA LEU A 26 -2.18 17.52 16.40
C LEU A 26 -2.28 16.39 17.42
N TYR A 27 -2.26 15.13 16.95
CA TYR A 27 -2.35 13.95 17.83
C TYR A 27 -1.12 13.81 18.74
N TYR A 28 0.09 14.07 18.22
CA TYR A 28 1.33 13.91 18.98
C TYR A 28 1.80 15.18 19.68
N ALA A 29 1.10 16.32 19.52
CA ALA A 29 1.44 17.54 20.24
C ALA A 29 1.41 17.31 21.75
N GLY A 30 2.51 17.67 22.43
CA GLY A 30 2.68 17.49 23.87
C GLY A 30 2.91 16.06 24.36
N ARG A 31 2.96 15.05 23.47
CA ARG A 31 3.26 13.67 23.84
C ARG A 31 4.76 13.37 23.74
N ASP A 32 5.25 12.42 24.54
CA ASP A 32 6.68 12.03 24.55
C ASP A 32 7.07 11.30 23.26
N LYS A 33 6.23 10.35 22.78
CA LYS A 33 6.47 9.62 21.54
C LYS A 33 5.83 10.36 20.37
N LYS A 34 6.58 10.51 19.29
CA LYS A 34 6.23 11.38 18.15
C LYS A 34 6.46 10.65 16.82
N PHE A 35 5.39 10.20 16.19
CA PHE A 35 5.43 9.62 14.85
C PHE A 35 4.67 10.55 13.89
N PHE A 36 5.37 11.51 13.33
CA PHE A 36 4.75 12.57 12.53
C PHE A 36 4.47 12.18 11.09
N ASN A 37 5.14 11.14 10.56
CA ASN A 37 4.92 10.72 9.18
C ASN A 37 3.57 10.03 9.02
N ASN A 38 2.78 10.50 8.06
CA ASN A 38 1.50 9.89 7.72
C ASN A 38 1.67 8.67 6.81
N CYS A 39 2.63 8.74 5.87
CA CYS A 39 2.84 7.73 4.85
C CYS A 39 4.33 7.49 4.64
N TYR A 40 4.65 6.26 4.23
CA TYR A 40 5.99 5.81 3.90
C TYR A 40 5.97 5.19 2.51
N LEU A 41 6.87 5.64 1.64
CA LEU A 41 7.18 4.95 0.40
C LEU A 41 8.27 3.93 0.68
N LEU A 42 7.95 2.65 0.49
CA LEU A 42 8.88 1.55 0.67
C LEU A 42 9.51 1.22 -0.68
N ASN A 43 10.82 1.22 -0.72
CA ASN A 43 11.56 0.90 -1.93
C ASN A 43 11.80 -0.60 -2.03
N CYS A 44 11.45 -1.17 -3.19
CA CYS A 44 11.81 -2.52 -3.61
C CYS A 44 12.93 -2.35 -4.64
N GLU A 45 14.17 -2.67 -4.27
CA GLU A 45 15.36 -2.34 -5.07
C GLU A 45 15.81 -3.51 -5.93
N GLU A 46 15.68 -4.73 -5.40
CA GLU A 46 16.23 -5.93 -6.01
C GLU A 46 15.26 -7.10 -5.95
N ASP A 47 15.29 -7.95 -6.99
CA ASP A 47 14.56 -9.21 -6.99
C ASP A 47 15.34 -10.29 -6.25
N THR A 48 15.58 -10.06 -4.95
CA THR A 48 16.28 -10.96 -4.03
C THR A 48 15.40 -11.42 -2.88
N ARG A 49 15.78 -12.56 -2.27
CA ARG A 49 15.09 -13.06 -1.08
C ARG A 49 15.21 -12.08 0.09
N GLU A 50 16.34 -11.44 0.21
CA GLU A 50 16.66 -10.49 1.27
C GLU A 50 15.81 -9.22 1.15
N ASP A 51 15.69 -8.66 -0.05
CA ASP A 51 14.82 -7.49 -0.30
C ASP A 51 13.35 -7.84 -0.08
N TRP A 52 12.93 -9.00 -0.57
CA TRP A 52 11.60 -9.55 -0.35
C TRP A 52 11.24 -9.67 1.15
N ALA A 53 12.15 -10.18 1.98
CA ALA A 53 11.95 -10.28 3.42
C ALA A 53 11.96 -8.90 4.10
N ASN A 54 12.89 -8.04 3.70
CA ASN A 54 13.06 -6.70 4.22
C ASN A 54 11.83 -5.81 3.96
N LEU A 55 11.18 -5.95 2.80
CA LEU A 55 9.93 -5.26 2.50
C LEU A 55 8.84 -5.60 3.52
N SER A 56 8.71 -6.87 3.93
CA SER A 56 7.74 -7.26 4.98
C SER A 56 8.05 -6.59 6.30
N TRP A 57 9.31 -6.64 6.72
CA TRP A 57 9.75 -6.01 7.97
C TRP A 57 9.50 -4.50 7.97
N LYS A 58 9.86 -3.80 6.88
CA LYS A 58 9.62 -2.37 6.72
C LYS A 58 8.12 -2.04 6.76
N ALA A 59 7.31 -2.83 6.04
CA ALA A 59 5.87 -2.65 5.99
C ALA A 59 5.23 -2.77 7.37
N GLU A 60 5.52 -3.85 8.09
CA GLU A 60 5.01 -4.09 9.43
C GLU A 60 5.45 -2.98 10.41
N SER A 61 6.73 -2.63 10.40
CA SER A 61 7.30 -1.59 11.26
C SER A 61 6.62 -0.24 11.01
N CYS A 62 6.42 0.18 9.75
CA CYS A 62 5.74 1.42 9.42
C CYS A 62 4.26 1.41 9.81
N LEU A 63 3.55 0.31 9.53
CA LEU A 63 2.13 0.16 9.88
C LEU A 63 1.91 0.23 11.39
N MET A 64 2.80 -0.35 12.21
CA MET A 64 2.75 -0.26 13.68
C MET A 64 2.83 1.18 14.20
N THR A 65 3.52 2.07 13.50
CA THR A 65 3.56 3.50 13.88
C THR A 65 2.26 4.23 13.54
N GLY A 66 1.36 3.56 12.83
CA GLY A 66 0.11 4.13 12.34
C GLY A 66 0.27 4.89 11.01
N GLY A 67 1.40 4.81 10.33
CA GLY A 67 1.60 5.35 8.98
C GLY A 67 1.02 4.43 7.91
N GLY A 68 0.49 4.99 6.84
CA GLY A 68 0.21 4.25 5.62
C GLY A 68 1.50 3.88 4.89
N ILE A 69 1.45 2.88 4.04
CA ILE A 69 2.60 2.47 3.22
C ILE A 69 2.23 2.38 1.76
N GLY A 70 3.21 2.59 0.90
CA GLY A 70 3.13 2.33 -0.53
C GLY A 70 4.39 1.64 -1.02
N ALA A 71 4.24 0.69 -1.95
CA ALA A 71 5.36 0.03 -2.60
C ALA A 71 5.05 -0.26 -4.07
N ASP A 72 6.08 -0.14 -4.90
CA ASP A 72 6.07 -0.60 -6.28
C ASP A 72 6.75 -1.98 -6.35
N TYR A 73 6.01 -2.98 -6.80
CA TYR A 73 6.45 -4.37 -6.84
C TYR A 73 7.04 -4.76 -8.20
N SER A 74 7.21 -3.81 -9.11
CA SER A 74 7.61 -4.06 -10.50
C SER A 74 8.99 -4.68 -10.65
N VAL A 75 9.85 -4.56 -9.66
CA VAL A 75 11.19 -5.16 -9.65
C VAL A 75 11.16 -6.67 -9.50
N TYR A 76 10.13 -7.21 -8.84
CA TYR A 76 10.05 -8.64 -8.59
C TYR A 76 9.61 -9.39 -9.84
N ARG A 77 10.26 -10.54 -10.07
CA ARG A 77 9.96 -11.40 -11.23
C ARG A 77 8.53 -11.95 -11.18
N ALA A 78 7.99 -12.18 -12.36
CA ALA A 78 6.64 -12.74 -12.52
C ALA A 78 6.53 -14.18 -12.01
N GLU A 79 5.30 -14.62 -11.77
CA GLU A 79 4.96 -15.99 -11.47
C GLU A 79 5.47 -16.95 -12.57
N GLY A 80 5.94 -18.11 -12.17
CA GLY A 80 6.46 -19.13 -13.08
C GLY A 80 7.93 -18.97 -13.50
N LYS A 81 8.55 -17.82 -13.23
CA LYS A 81 9.98 -17.61 -13.54
C LYS A 81 10.88 -18.46 -12.62
N THR A 82 11.98 -18.95 -13.17
CA THR A 82 12.93 -19.80 -12.43
C THR A 82 13.63 -19.03 -11.31
N LEU A 83 13.76 -19.66 -10.16
CA LEU A 83 14.54 -19.17 -9.01
C LEU A 83 15.96 -19.76 -9.11
N GLY A 84 16.95 -18.94 -9.48
CA GLY A 84 18.32 -19.38 -9.69
C GLY A 84 19.02 -19.94 -8.45
N GLY A 85 18.66 -19.46 -7.25
CA GLY A 85 19.32 -19.89 -6.00
C GLY A 85 18.74 -21.17 -5.36
N THR A 86 17.46 -21.45 -5.57
CA THR A 86 16.75 -22.58 -4.92
C THR A 86 16.27 -23.65 -5.87
N GLY A 87 16.34 -23.39 -7.19
CA GLY A 87 15.88 -24.35 -8.22
C GLY A 87 14.35 -24.48 -8.33
N GLY A 88 13.59 -23.60 -7.69
CA GLY A 88 12.13 -23.56 -7.77
C GLY A 88 11.62 -22.54 -8.79
N ILE A 89 10.31 -22.29 -8.74
CA ILE A 89 9.62 -21.27 -9.56
C ILE A 89 9.06 -20.16 -8.68
N SER A 90 9.06 -18.94 -9.21
CA SER A 90 8.53 -17.75 -8.55
C SER A 90 7.01 -17.82 -8.41
N SER A 91 6.51 -17.36 -7.28
CA SER A 91 5.08 -17.14 -7.06
C SER A 91 4.57 -15.78 -7.58
N GLY A 92 5.47 -14.93 -8.09
CA GLY A 92 5.15 -13.57 -8.52
C GLY A 92 4.95 -12.60 -7.35
N PRO A 93 4.68 -11.32 -7.63
CA PRO A 93 4.54 -10.28 -6.62
C PRO A 93 3.21 -10.32 -5.84
N LEU A 94 2.14 -10.88 -6.41
CA LEU A 94 0.81 -10.86 -5.80
C LEU A 94 0.73 -11.52 -4.42
N PRO A 95 1.30 -12.71 -4.19
CA PRO A 95 1.34 -13.29 -2.85
C PRO A 95 2.02 -12.41 -1.81
N LYS A 96 3.05 -11.66 -2.21
CA LYS A 96 3.70 -10.70 -1.32
C LYS A 96 2.79 -9.53 -0.97
N MET A 97 2.10 -8.98 -1.96
CA MET A 97 1.09 -7.95 -1.74
C MET A 97 0.00 -8.45 -0.79
N GLN A 98 -0.45 -9.70 -0.96
CA GLN A 98 -1.45 -10.31 -0.07
C GLN A 98 -0.92 -10.51 1.35
N MET A 99 0.33 -10.91 1.52
CA MET A 99 0.95 -11.01 2.86
C MET A 99 0.96 -9.65 3.56
N ILE A 100 1.35 -8.59 2.86
CA ILE A 100 1.35 -7.24 3.42
C ILE A 100 -0.07 -6.73 3.70
N ASN A 101 -1.04 -7.08 2.84
CA ASN A 101 -2.45 -6.82 3.06
C ASN A 101 -2.95 -7.43 4.39
N GLU A 102 -2.56 -8.67 4.68
CA GLU A 102 -2.91 -9.35 5.95
C GLU A 102 -2.21 -8.72 7.15
N ILE A 103 -0.95 -8.29 7.02
CA ILE A 103 -0.31 -7.48 8.07
C ILE A 103 -1.16 -6.26 8.37
N GLY A 104 -1.56 -5.52 7.33
CA GLY A 104 -2.39 -4.33 7.47
C GLY A 104 -3.77 -4.60 8.10
N ARG A 105 -4.34 -5.77 7.84
CA ARG A 105 -5.60 -6.20 8.46
C ARG A 105 -5.45 -6.47 9.96
N ARG A 106 -4.31 -7.02 10.39
CA ARG A 106 -4.05 -7.47 11.76
C ARG A 106 -3.39 -6.41 12.63
N VAL A 107 -2.63 -5.49 12.03
CA VAL A 107 -1.97 -4.41 12.75
C VAL A 107 -2.95 -3.26 12.97
N MET A 108 -3.44 -3.12 14.19
CA MET A 108 -4.31 -2.01 14.58
C MET A 108 -3.48 -0.77 14.92
N GLN A 109 -3.63 0.27 14.13
CA GLN A 109 -2.97 1.55 14.34
C GLN A 109 -3.60 2.29 15.53
N GLY A 110 -2.88 2.38 16.66
CA GLY A 110 -3.32 3.17 17.81
C GLY A 110 -4.71 2.81 18.33
N GLY A 111 -5.17 1.59 18.11
CA GLY A 111 -6.40 1.03 18.68
C GLY A 111 -7.67 1.18 17.83
N SER A 112 -7.71 2.00 16.78
CA SER A 112 -8.99 2.24 16.06
C SER A 112 -8.88 2.52 14.56
N ARG A 113 -7.69 2.82 14.02
CA ARG A 113 -7.55 3.20 12.61
C ARG A 113 -7.11 2.02 11.75
N ARG A 114 -7.79 1.81 10.62
CA ARG A 114 -7.39 0.84 9.61
C ARG A 114 -6.11 1.26 8.90
N SER A 115 -5.30 0.28 8.55
CA SER A 115 -4.11 0.48 7.73
C SER A 115 -4.48 0.99 6.34
N ALA A 116 -3.64 1.86 5.79
CA ALA A 116 -3.72 2.30 4.40
C ALA A 116 -2.50 1.75 3.66
N ILE A 117 -2.75 0.90 2.67
CA ILE A 117 -1.73 0.24 1.88
C ILE A 117 -1.95 0.59 0.41
N TYR A 118 -0.87 0.85 -0.29
CA TYR A 118 -0.83 1.06 -1.73
C TYR A 118 0.17 0.07 -2.35
N ALA A 119 -0.24 -0.56 -3.44
CA ALA A 119 0.61 -1.42 -4.25
C ALA A 119 0.52 -1.00 -5.71
N SER A 120 1.65 -0.95 -6.39
CA SER A 120 1.69 -0.71 -7.82
C SER A 120 2.50 -1.77 -8.56
N LEU A 121 2.20 -1.88 -9.84
CA LEU A 121 2.88 -2.75 -10.77
C LEU A 121 3.02 -2.04 -12.12
N ASN A 122 4.18 -2.16 -12.78
CA ASN A 122 4.39 -1.60 -14.10
C ASN A 122 3.49 -2.30 -15.13
N TRP A 123 2.97 -1.54 -16.10
CA TRP A 123 2.10 -2.05 -17.15
C TRP A 123 2.74 -3.15 -18.00
N LYS A 124 4.08 -3.18 -18.12
CA LYS A 124 4.85 -4.22 -18.84
C LYS A 124 5.07 -5.49 -18.03
N HIS A 125 4.72 -5.50 -16.74
CA HIS A 125 4.95 -6.66 -15.89
C HIS A 125 4.08 -7.82 -16.35
N GLU A 126 4.64 -9.02 -16.48
CA GLU A 126 3.93 -10.19 -17.00
C GLU A 126 2.68 -10.57 -16.15
N ASP A 127 2.68 -10.24 -14.85
CA ASP A 127 1.52 -10.49 -13.96
C ASP A 127 0.53 -9.32 -13.91
N VAL A 128 0.64 -8.29 -14.77
CA VAL A 128 -0.20 -7.08 -14.66
C VAL A 128 -1.70 -7.38 -14.80
N TYR A 129 -2.09 -8.27 -15.68
CA TYR A 129 -3.51 -8.66 -15.84
C TYR A 129 -4.04 -9.42 -14.64
N LYS A 130 -3.21 -10.30 -14.05
CA LYS A 130 -3.54 -10.99 -12.82
C LYS A 130 -3.69 -10.02 -11.65
N PHE A 131 -2.80 -9.02 -11.59
CA PHE A 131 -2.87 -7.95 -10.61
C PHE A 131 -4.15 -7.12 -10.75
N LEU A 132 -4.51 -6.69 -11.95
CA LEU A 132 -5.76 -5.94 -12.22
C LEU A 132 -7.00 -6.73 -11.82
N SER A 133 -7.02 -8.04 -12.08
CA SER A 133 -8.16 -8.90 -11.75
C SER A 133 -8.22 -9.33 -10.28
N ALA A 134 -7.14 -9.10 -9.50
CA ALA A 134 -7.07 -9.54 -8.10
C ALA A 134 -8.16 -8.95 -7.18
N LYS A 135 -8.78 -7.83 -7.57
CA LYS A 135 -9.89 -7.19 -6.85
C LYS A 135 -11.23 -7.28 -7.57
N ASN A 136 -11.34 -8.11 -8.59
CA ASN A 136 -12.62 -8.31 -9.29
C ASN A 136 -13.55 -9.22 -8.48
N TRP A 137 -13.90 -8.78 -7.28
CA TRP A 137 -14.69 -9.56 -6.31
C TRP A 137 -16.09 -9.93 -6.78
N LYS A 138 -16.63 -9.22 -7.80
CA LYS A 138 -17.92 -9.55 -8.41
C LYS A 138 -17.91 -10.90 -9.11
N ASP A 139 -16.77 -11.28 -9.66
CA ASP A 139 -16.59 -12.52 -10.40
C ASP A 139 -16.02 -13.66 -9.51
N MET A 140 -15.93 -13.44 -8.20
CA MET A 140 -15.44 -14.42 -7.24
C MET A 140 -16.60 -15.02 -6.44
N PRO A 141 -17.13 -16.22 -6.80
CA PRO A 141 -18.20 -16.86 -6.04
C PRO A 141 -17.68 -17.39 -4.70
N VAL A 142 -18.47 -17.29 -3.65
CA VAL A 142 -18.14 -17.78 -2.32
C VAL A 142 -19.07 -18.92 -1.92
N GLY A 143 -18.49 -20.06 -1.58
CA GLY A 143 -19.24 -21.25 -1.16
C GLY A 143 -20.15 -21.77 -2.27
N THR A 144 -21.26 -22.39 -1.86
CA THR A 144 -22.26 -23.01 -2.78
C THR A 144 -23.50 -22.15 -3.01
N THR A 145 -23.56 -20.96 -2.42
CA THR A 145 -24.74 -20.07 -2.44
C THR A 145 -24.86 -19.25 -3.72
N GLY A 146 -23.79 -19.19 -4.52
CA GLY A 146 -23.75 -18.36 -5.73
C GLY A 146 -23.58 -16.86 -5.48
N GLN A 147 -23.47 -16.43 -4.22
CA GLN A 147 -23.16 -15.05 -3.89
C GLN A 147 -21.72 -14.71 -4.28
N SER A 148 -21.50 -13.52 -4.83
CA SER A 148 -20.16 -13.02 -5.09
C SER A 148 -19.49 -12.56 -3.81
N LEU A 149 -18.16 -12.56 -3.80
CA LEU A 149 -17.38 -11.99 -2.71
C LEU A 149 -17.70 -10.50 -2.51
N PHE A 150 -18.06 -9.81 -3.58
CA PHE A 150 -18.49 -8.40 -3.50
C PHE A 150 -19.79 -8.25 -2.70
N ASP A 151 -20.80 -9.09 -2.93
CA ASP A 151 -22.07 -9.03 -2.21
C ASP A 151 -21.87 -9.29 -0.72
N ILE A 152 -21.08 -10.30 -0.37
CA ILE A 152 -20.75 -10.60 1.03
C ILE A 152 -20.04 -9.42 1.70
N LYS A 153 -19.12 -8.75 0.99
CA LYS A 153 -18.42 -7.56 1.50
C LYS A 153 -19.34 -6.35 1.71
N GLN A 154 -20.47 -6.27 1.01
CA GLN A 154 -21.46 -5.22 1.26
C GLN A 154 -22.19 -5.45 2.60
N ASP A 155 -22.47 -6.71 2.94
CA ASP A 155 -23.15 -7.09 4.19
C ASP A 155 -22.17 -7.14 5.36
N ASP A 156 -20.98 -7.69 5.17
CA ASP A 156 -19.88 -7.73 6.14
C ASP A 156 -18.60 -7.13 5.60
N PHE A 157 -18.38 -5.87 5.88
CA PHE A 157 -17.19 -5.16 5.46
C PHE A 157 -15.88 -5.82 5.90
N ASN A 158 -15.88 -6.55 7.02
CA ASN A 158 -14.70 -7.22 7.57
C ASN A 158 -14.43 -8.60 6.96
N PHE A 159 -15.35 -9.12 6.16
CA PHE A 159 -15.14 -10.40 5.49
C PHE A 159 -13.86 -10.35 4.66
N PRO A 160 -12.93 -11.33 4.77
CA PRO A 160 -11.66 -11.32 4.07
C PRO A 160 -11.83 -11.36 2.55
N ALA A 161 -11.15 -10.49 1.85
CA ALA A 161 -11.10 -10.50 0.38
C ALA A 161 -9.67 -10.18 -0.11
N PRO A 162 -9.27 -10.64 -1.29
CA PRO A 162 -7.97 -10.35 -1.85
C PRO A 162 -7.72 -8.85 -1.91
N LEU A 163 -6.59 -8.39 -1.37
CA LEU A 163 -6.12 -7.00 -1.38
C LEU A 163 -7.15 -5.96 -0.89
N ASP A 164 -8.03 -6.35 0.05
CA ASP A 164 -9.11 -5.45 0.53
C ASP A 164 -8.63 -4.29 1.42
N MET A 165 -7.43 -4.39 1.98
CA MET A 165 -6.77 -3.30 2.70
C MET A 165 -5.84 -2.49 1.80
N THR A 166 -5.72 -2.86 0.52
CA THR A 166 -4.72 -2.35 -0.42
C THR A 166 -5.37 -1.65 -1.60
N ASN A 167 -4.99 -0.40 -1.86
CA ASN A 167 -5.27 0.27 -3.11
C ASN A 167 -4.27 -0.20 -4.17
N ILE A 168 -4.73 -0.52 -5.36
CA ILE A 168 -3.89 -0.99 -6.47
C ILE A 168 -3.84 0.04 -7.59
N SER A 169 -2.68 0.17 -8.24
CA SER A 169 -2.47 1.03 -9.41
C SER A 169 -1.50 0.40 -10.39
N VAL A 170 -1.69 0.71 -11.67
CA VAL A 170 -0.72 0.38 -12.71
C VAL A 170 0.13 1.59 -13.02
N ASN A 171 1.44 1.42 -13.04
CA ASN A 171 2.39 2.46 -13.42
C ASN A 171 2.58 2.43 -14.93
N TYR A 172 2.28 3.54 -15.58
CA TYR A 172 2.53 3.78 -17.00
C TYR A 172 3.77 4.65 -17.17
N ASP A 173 4.63 4.28 -18.10
CA ASP A 173 5.83 5.03 -18.43
C ASP A 173 5.62 5.98 -19.64
N THR A 174 6.66 6.74 -19.95
CA THR A 174 6.64 7.66 -21.11
C THR A 174 6.43 6.93 -22.43
N GLU A 175 6.94 5.72 -22.57
CA GLU A 175 6.75 4.91 -23.77
C GLU A 175 5.28 4.58 -23.99
N TRP A 176 4.57 4.15 -22.93
CA TRP A 176 3.13 3.92 -23.01
C TRP A 176 2.36 5.18 -23.36
N LEU A 177 2.68 6.31 -22.72
CA LEU A 177 2.01 7.59 -22.97
C LEU A 177 2.20 8.06 -24.43
N LEU A 178 3.41 7.95 -24.97
CA LEU A 178 3.69 8.31 -26.34
C LEU A 178 3.00 7.37 -27.34
N ASN A 179 2.96 6.08 -27.04
CA ASN A 179 2.27 5.09 -27.86
C ASN A 179 0.76 5.38 -27.91
N TYR A 180 0.14 5.54 -26.76
CA TYR A 180 -1.27 5.89 -26.64
C TYR A 180 -1.60 7.22 -27.34
N TRP A 181 -0.73 8.25 -27.19
CA TRP A 181 -0.92 9.54 -27.83
C TRP A 181 -0.89 9.44 -29.36
N ASN A 182 -0.01 8.59 -29.91
CA ASN A 182 0.17 8.46 -31.36
C ASN A 182 -0.85 7.50 -32.00
N THR A 183 -1.31 6.47 -31.29
CA THR A 183 -2.15 5.40 -31.85
C THR A 183 -3.59 5.46 -31.37
N GLY A 184 -3.85 6.08 -30.22
CA GLY A 184 -5.17 6.06 -29.54
C GLY A 184 -5.49 4.73 -28.87
N GLU A 185 -4.54 3.79 -28.82
CA GLU A 185 -4.68 2.44 -28.24
C GLU A 185 -3.73 2.20 -27.07
#